data_060da83baa557975c11785627648a200
#
_entry.id   060da83baa557975c11785627648a200
#
_cell.length_a   1.000
_cell.length_b   1.000
_cell.length_c   1.000
_cell.angle_alpha   90.00
_cell.angle_beta   90.00
_cell.angle_gamma   90.00
#
_symmetry.space_group_name_H-M   'P 1'
#
loop_
_entity.id
_entity.type
_entity.pdbx_description
1 polymer ?
#
loop_
_entity_poly.entity_id
_entity_poly.type
_entity_poly.pdbx_seq_one_letter_code
_entity_poly.pdbx_strand_id
1 'polypeptide(L)'
;DTRLASMSMLAAQTDFTEPGELALFIDNSQVSFLEDIMWDRGYLDSTQMAGAFQLLNSRDLVWSRMLKDYLMGDRRPTTDLMAWNADGTRLPYRMHSEYLRRLFLDNELASGRYPVGTLPVALTDITCPIFCVATLRDHVAPWRSVHKLHLLADVPITFLLSSGGHNVGIVNPPGVAGRSYQVLTRPHDGRYLDPEAWLKAAPTHDGSWWPEWTAWLDARSGEPTAAPPPMGNIAAGIAPLCQAPGTYVLQT
;
A
#
# COMPACT_ATOMS: atom_id res chain seq x y z
N ASP A 1 -5.77 18.31 -11.49
CA ASP A 1 -7.09 18.03 -12.08
C ASP A 1 -8.18 18.46 -11.09
N THR A 2 -8.97 19.45 -11.45
CA THR A 2 -10.05 20.04 -10.61
C THR A 2 -11.24 19.09 -10.36
N ARG A 3 -11.26 17.90 -10.99
CA ARG A 3 -12.27 16.85 -10.76
C ARG A 3 -12.01 16.02 -9.52
N LEU A 4 -10.79 16.09 -8.97
CA LEU A 4 -10.40 15.34 -7.76
C LEU A 4 -10.48 16.28 -6.54
N ALA A 5 -11.37 15.97 -5.61
CA ALA A 5 -11.55 16.74 -4.38
C ALA A 5 -10.50 16.38 -3.31
N SER A 6 -10.02 15.16 -3.32
CA SER A 6 -9.04 14.65 -2.35
C SER A 6 -8.38 13.36 -2.83
N MET A 7 -7.27 12.99 -2.19
CA MET A 7 -6.55 11.75 -2.45
C MET A 7 -6.26 11.03 -1.13
N SER A 8 -6.49 9.72 -1.09
CA SER A 8 -6.06 8.85 0.02
C SER A 8 -4.97 7.90 -0.43
N MET A 9 -3.89 7.83 0.30
CA MET A 9 -2.75 6.94 0.05
C MET A 9 -2.57 6.01 1.26
N LEU A 10 -2.59 4.71 1.03
CA LEU A 10 -2.51 3.70 2.09
C LEU A 10 -1.25 2.87 1.90
N ALA A 11 -0.28 2.98 2.82
CA ALA A 11 1.01 2.32 2.78
C ALA A 11 1.72 2.44 1.43
N ALA A 12 1.65 3.62 0.81
CA ALA A 12 2.17 3.89 -0.52
C ALA A 12 3.45 4.73 -0.45
N GLN A 13 4.55 4.18 -0.96
CA GLN A 13 5.80 4.92 -1.13
C GLN A 13 5.75 5.77 -2.40
N THR A 14 6.34 6.96 -2.31
CA THR A 14 6.54 7.87 -3.45
C THR A 14 8.02 8.13 -3.72
N ASP A 15 8.88 7.81 -2.78
CA ASP A 15 10.33 7.85 -2.87
C ASP A 15 10.89 6.49 -2.45
N PHE A 16 11.69 5.87 -3.33
CA PHE A 16 12.22 4.52 -3.18
C PHE A 16 13.73 4.50 -2.86
N THR A 17 14.32 5.63 -2.45
CA THR A 17 15.73 5.67 -2.05
C THR A 17 16.03 4.85 -0.81
N GLU A 18 15.01 4.62 0.04
CA GLU A 18 15.10 3.80 1.25
C GLU A 18 13.92 2.81 1.31
N PRO A 19 13.88 1.82 0.40
CA PRO A 19 12.74 0.90 0.29
C PRO A 19 12.74 -0.20 1.36
N GLY A 20 13.61 -0.08 2.37
CA GLY A 20 13.73 -1.06 3.44
C GLY A 20 14.39 -2.37 2.98
N GLU A 21 13.97 -3.47 3.57
CA GLU A 21 14.56 -4.80 3.33
C GLU A 21 14.33 -5.30 1.90
N LEU A 22 13.34 -4.78 1.18
CA LEU A 22 13.11 -5.10 -0.23
C LEU A 22 14.31 -4.75 -1.12
N ALA A 23 15.12 -3.75 -0.75
CA ALA A 23 16.33 -3.39 -1.48
C ALA A 23 17.33 -4.56 -1.61
N LEU A 24 17.31 -5.52 -0.68
CA LEU A 24 18.18 -6.69 -0.72
C LEU A 24 17.89 -7.62 -1.91
N PHE A 25 16.72 -7.50 -2.50
CA PHE A 25 16.25 -8.34 -3.61
C PHE A 25 16.04 -7.57 -4.90
N ILE A 26 16.41 -6.28 -4.95
CA ILE A 26 16.16 -5.42 -6.10
C ILE A 26 17.45 -4.73 -6.51
N ASP A 27 18.18 -5.37 -7.39
CA ASP A 27 19.30 -4.80 -8.15
C ASP A 27 19.15 -5.11 -9.65
N ASN A 28 20.02 -4.54 -10.48
CA ASN A 28 19.92 -4.70 -11.93
C ASN A 28 20.00 -6.17 -12.38
N SER A 29 20.84 -6.99 -11.73
CA SER A 29 21.02 -8.39 -12.08
C SER A 29 19.79 -9.22 -11.69
N GLN A 30 19.26 -8.98 -10.50
CA GLN A 30 18.07 -9.66 -10.00
C GLN A 30 16.83 -9.29 -10.81
N VAL A 31 16.66 -8.01 -11.17
CA VAL A 31 15.55 -7.58 -12.03
C VAL A 31 15.66 -8.21 -13.41
N SER A 32 16.87 -8.27 -14.01
CA SER A 32 17.06 -8.95 -15.31
C SER A 32 16.75 -10.45 -15.22
N PHE A 33 17.14 -11.10 -14.14
CA PHE A 33 16.80 -12.52 -13.91
C PHE A 33 15.29 -12.74 -13.76
N LEU A 34 14.58 -11.86 -13.06
CA LEU A 34 13.12 -11.91 -12.96
C LEU A 34 12.45 -11.66 -14.33
N GLU A 35 12.99 -10.76 -15.13
CA GLU A 35 12.53 -10.50 -16.50
C GLU A 35 12.67 -11.74 -17.39
N ASP A 36 13.79 -12.45 -17.30
CA ASP A 36 13.99 -13.70 -18.03
C ASP A 36 12.98 -14.78 -17.61
N ILE A 37 12.70 -14.92 -16.31
CA ILE A 37 11.68 -15.86 -15.83
C ILE A 37 10.28 -15.49 -16.34
N MET A 38 9.95 -14.21 -16.37
CA MET A 38 8.63 -13.72 -16.78
C MET A 38 8.45 -13.70 -18.30
N TRP A 39 9.54 -13.73 -19.07
CA TRP A 39 9.49 -13.59 -20.53
C TRP A 39 8.59 -14.62 -21.22
N ASP A 40 8.70 -15.87 -20.82
CA ASP A 40 7.93 -16.98 -21.42
C ASP A 40 6.46 -17.01 -20.95
N ARG A 41 6.22 -16.69 -19.66
CA ARG A 41 4.89 -16.79 -19.04
C ARG A 41 4.08 -15.51 -19.10
N GLY A 42 4.72 -14.37 -19.28
CA GLY A 42 4.10 -13.05 -19.24
C GLY A 42 3.83 -12.50 -17.84
N TYR A 43 4.19 -13.22 -16.78
CA TYR A 43 4.02 -12.81 -15.37
C TYR A 43 4.95 -13.58 -14.42
N LEU A 44 5.14 -13.09 -13.20
CA LEU A 44 5.77 -13.83 -12.11
C LEU A 44 4.72 -14.66 -11.37
N ASP A 45 5.05 -15.92 -11.11
CA ASP A 45 4.16 -16.82 -10.37
C ASP A 45 3.99 -16.37 -8.90
N SER A 46 2.78 -16.54 -8.36
CA SER A 46 2.46 -16.15 -6.98
C SER A 46 3.31 -16.89 -5.93
N THR A 47 3.71 -18.13 -6.19
CA THR A 47 4.57 -18.91 -5.29
C THR A 47 5.99 -18.36 -5.24
N GLN A 48 6.52 -17.90 -6.37
CA GLN A 48 7.84 -17.26 -6.46
C GLN A 48 7.85 -15.91 -5.72
N MET A 49 6.79 -15.11 -5.90
CA MET A 49 6.60 -13.85 -5.17
C MET A 49 6.48 -14.09 -3.66
N ALA A 50 5.66 -15.05 -3.24
CA ALA A 50 5.49 -15.42 -1.84
C ALA A 50 6.81 -15.86 -1.19
N GLY A 51 7.67 -16.57 -1.94
CA GLY A 51 9.00 -16.98 -1.49
C GLY A 51 9.90 -15.81 -1.12
N ALA A 52 9.92 -14.73 -1.94
CA ALA A 52 10.68 -13.52 -1.65
C ALA A 52 10.20 -12.84 -0.35
N PHE A 53 8.88 -12.68 -0.18
CA PHE A 53 8.31 -12.10 1.05
C PHE A 53 8.53 -12.98 2.29
N GLN A 54 8.52 -14.30 2.16
CA GLN A 54 8.85 -15.22 3.27
C GLN A 54 10.31 -15.09 3.72
N LEU A 55 11.23 -14.85 2.80
CA LEU A 55 12.63 -14.61 3.12
C LEU A 55 12.83 -13.31 3.90
N LEU A 56 12.12 -12.22 3.51
CA LEU A 56 12.17 -10.93 4.21
C LEU A 56 11.79 -11.04 5.69
N ASN A 57 10.83 -11.88 6.02
CA ASN A 57 10.39 -12.08 7.41
C ASN A 57 10.45 -13.56 7.81
N SER A 58 11.58 -14.22 7.49
CA SER A 58 11.76 -15.65 7.69
C SER A 58 11.64 -16.08 9.15
N ARG A 59 12.05 -15.23 10.10
CA ARG A 59 11.93 -15.53 11.53
C ARG A 59 10.47 -15.75 11.93
N ASP A 60 9.56 -14.87 11.54
CA ASP A 60 8.16 -14.92 11.95
C ASP A 60 7.30 -15.80 11.05
N LEU A 61 7.56 -15.79 9.75
CA LEU A 61 6.75 -16.52 8.76
C LEU A 61 7.19 -17.97 8.58
N VAL A 62 8.48 -18.29 8.76
CA VAL A 62 9.01 -19.64 8.56
C VAL A 62 9.40 -20.29 9.90
N TRP A 63 10.37 -19.74 10.61
CA TRP A 63 10.96 -20.38 11.78
C TRP A 63 10.02 -20.44 12.98
N SER A 64 9.36 -19.34 13.33
CA SER A 64 8.39 -19.31 14.44
C SER A 64 7.19 -20.20 14.16
N ARG A 65 6.77 -20.28 12.90
CA ARG A 65 5.67 -21.12 12.46
C ARG A 65 6.07 -22.60 12.51
N MET A 66 7.24 -22.95 11.97
CA MET A 66 7.76 -24.31 12.03
C MET A 66 7.88 -24.80 13.49
N LEU A 67 8.39 -23.98 14.40
CA LEU A 67 8.51 -24.30 15.81
C LEU A 67 7.13 -24.58 16.44
N LYS A 68 6.17 -23.69 16.25
CA LYS A 68 4.84 -23.81 16.87
C LYS A 68 3.99 -24.89 16.23
N ASP A 69 3.82 -24.82 14.91
CA ASP A 69 2.87 -25.70 14.20
C ASP A 69 3.38 -27.13 14.08
N TYR A 70 4.69 -27.30 13.85
CA TYR A 70 5.27 -28.62 13.61
C TYR A 70 5.89 -29.24 14.87
N LEU A 71 6.77 -28.52 15.58
CA LEU A 71 7.46 -29.09 16.74
C LEU A 71 6.61 -29.11 18.01
N MET A 72 5.76 -28.08 18.22
CA MET A 72 4.89 -27.99 19.40
C MET A 72 3.47 -28.49 19.13
N GLY A 73 3.10 -28.72 17.88
CA GLY A 73 1.74 -29.14 17.49
C GLY A 73 0.65 -28.09 17.70
N ASP A 74 1.04 -26.84 17.98
CA ASP A 74 0.12 -25.72 18.23
C ASP A 74 -0.26 -25.05 16.91
N ARG A 75 -1.14 -25.71 16.14
CA ARG A 75 -1.60 -25.21 14.84
C ARG A 75 -2.65 -24.12 15.02
N ARG A 76 -2.33 -22.92 14.57
CA ARG A 76 -3.29 -21.82 14.54
C ARG A 76 -4.27 -21.99 13.37
N PRO A 77 -5.56 -21.70 13.57
CA PRO A 77 -6.51 -21.68 12.46
C PRO A 77 -6.14 -20.55 11.48
N THR A 78 -6.40 -20.79 10.21
CA THR A 78 -6.23 -19.76 9.17
C THR A 78 -7.26 -18.65 9.41
N THR A 79 -6.80 -17.41 9.45
CA THR A 79 -7.66 -16.23 9.53
C THR A 79 -8.07 -15.77 8.13
N ASP A 80 -9.16 -14.99 8.03
CA ASP A 80 -9.61 -14.40 6.75
C ASP A 80 -8.51 -13.57 6.09
N LEU A 81 -7.74 -12.82 6.89
CA LEU A 81 -6.60 -12.04 6.37
C LEU A 81 -5.48 -12.93 5.84
N MET A 82 -5.23 -14.08 6.46
CA MET A 82 -4.24 -15.04 5.96
C MET A 82 -4.72 -15.71 4.67
N ALA A 83 -6.01 -16.04 4.57
CA ALA A 83 -6.61 -16.58 3.36
C ALA A 83 -6.52 -15.56 2.21
N TRP A 84 -6.93 -14.30 2.46
CA TRP A 84 -6.81 -13.22 1.48
C TRP A 84 -5.36 -13.01 1.01
N ASN A 85 -4.39 -13.04 1.92
CA ASN A 85 -2.98 -12.86 1.56
C ASN A 85 -2.42 -14.05 0.75
N ALA A 86 -3.00 -15.24 0.90
CA ALA A 86 -2.64 -16.42 0.12
C ALA A 86 -3.21 -16.38 -1.32
N ASP A 87 -4.29 -15.62 -1.54
CA ASP A 87 -4.89 -15.40 -2.86
C ASP A 87 -4.07 -14.37 -3.69
N GLY A 88 -2.80 -14.66 -3.88
CA GLY A 88 -1.86 -13.75 -4.57
C GLY A 88 -2.30 -13.41 -5.99
N THR A 89 -2.25 -12.11 -6.33
CA THR A 89 -2.46 -11.63 -7.70
C THR A 89 -1.14 -11.63 -8.47
N ARG A 90 -1.21 -11.88 -9.78
CA ARG A 90 -0.06 -11.85 -10.67
C ARG A 90 0.08 -10.48 -11.31
N LEU A 91 1.29 -9.94 -11.33
CA LEU A 91 1.61 -8.71 -12.05
C LEU A 91 2.02 -9.08 -13.47
N PRO A 92 1.47 -8.42 -14.53
CA PRO A 92 1.95 -8.59 -15.88
C PRO A 92 3.43 -8.26 -15.99
N TYR A 93 4.18 -9.01 -16.80
CA TYR A 93 5.63 -8.86 -17.00
C TYR A 93 6.08 -7.41 -17.14
N ARG A 94 5.49 -6.69 -18.10
CA ARG A 94 5.87 -5.30 -18.37
C ARG A 94 5.62 -4.38 -17.17
N MET A 95 4.46 -4.50 -16.54
CA MET A 95 4.13 -3.68 -15.35
C MET A 95 5.11 -3.97 -14.21
N HIS A 96 5.43 -5.24 -13.97
CA HIS A 96 6.33 -5.65 -12.89
C HIS A 96 7.75 -5.15 -13.14
N SER A 97 8.29 -5.35 -14.35
CA SER A 97 9.61 -4.85 -14.75
C SER A 97 9.70 -3.32 -14.65
N GLU A 98 8.73 -2.60 -15.22
CA GLU A 98 8.71 -1.13 -15.13
C GLU A 98 8.61 -0.64 -13.69
N TYR A 99 7.83 -1.30 -12.85
CA TYR A 99 7.72 -0.97 -11.42
C TYR A 99 9.06 -1.11 -10.70
N LEU A 100 9.77 -2.23 -10.88
CA LEU A 100 11.05 -2.47 -10.24
C LEU A 100 12.14 -1.52 -10.76
N ARG A 101 12.24 -1.34 -12.08
CA ARG A 101 13.29 -0.47 -12.66
C ARG A 101 13.03 0.99 -12.37
N ARG A 102 11.87 1.50 -12.74
CA ARG A 102 11.60 2.94 -12.71
C ARG A 102 11.35 3.50 -11.31
N LEU A 103 10.75 2.70 -10.42
CA LEU A 103 10.49 3.15 -9.04
C LEU A 103 11.62 2.75 -8.10
N PHE A 104 11.96 1.46 -8.00
CA PHE A 104 12.97 1.00 -7.04
C PHE A 104 14.40 1.33 -7.44
N LEU A 105 14.80 1.11 -8.71
CA LEU A 105 16.17 1.37 -9.13
C LEU A 105 16.41 2.84 -9.48
N ASP A 106 15.54 3.45 -10.26
CA ASP A 106 15.75 4.77 -10.85
C ASP A 106 15.03 5.91 -10.11
N ASN A 107 14.12 5.57 -9.18
CA ASN A 107 13.33 6.53 -8.38
C ASN A 107 12.69 7.65 -9.23
N GLU A 108 12.18 7.29 -10.41
CA GLU A 108 11.68 8.25 -11.41
C GLU A 108 10.48 9.06 -10.91
N LEU A 109 9.61 8.48 -10.05
CA LEU A 109 8.44 9.18 -9.54
C LEU A 109 8.82 10.35 -8.64
N ALA A 110 9.71 10.13 -7.68
CA ALA A 110 10.19 11.18 -6.78
C ALA A 110 10.96 12.27 -7.54
N SER A 111 11.60 11.92 -8.64
CA SER A 111 12.38 12.86 -9.47
C SER A 111 11.57 13.52 -10.60
N GLY A 112 10.24 13.30 -10.66
CA GLY A 112 9.37 13.90 -11.67
C GLY A 112 9.62 13.42 -13.09
N ARG A 113 10.17 12.21 -13.26
CA ARG A 113 10.51 11.62 -14.57
C ARG A 113 9.66 10.41 -14.94
N TYR A 114 8.80 9.93 -14.03
CA TYR A 114 7.97 8.76 -14.30
C TYR A 114 6.96 9.06 -15.40
N PRO A 115 6.97 8.32 -16.53
CA PRO A 115 6.09 8.63 -17.65
C PRO A 115 4.71 8.00 -17.46
N VAL A 116 3.68 8.79 -17.71
CA VAL A 116 2.31 8.31 -17.91
C VAL A 116 1.92 8.60 -19.35
N GLY A 117 1.82 7.55 -20.16
CA GLY A 117 1.75 7.71 -21.61
C GLY A 117 3.04 8.32 -22.15
N THR A 118 2.95 9.52 -22.73
CA THR A 118 4.10 10.25 -23.29
C THR A 118 4.61 11.40 -22.43
N LEU A 119 3.95 11.67 -21.29
CA LEU A 119 4.27 12.82 -20.44
C LEU A 119 4.85 12.34 -19.10
N PRO A 120 5.93 12.96 -18.61
CA PRO A 120 6.39 12.74 -17.25
C PRO A 120 5.41 13.35 -16.26
N VAL A 121 5.26 12.73 -15.09
CA VAL A 121 4.43 13.24 -13.99
C VAL A 121 5.31 13.64 -12.81
N ALA A 122 4.92 14.71 -12.12
CA ALA A 122 5.55 15.17 -10.90
C ALA A 122 4.52 15.18 -9.76
N LEU A 123 4.98 14.82 -8.56
CA LEU A 123 4.11 14.84 -7.38
C LEU A 123 3.73 16.26 -6.95
N THR A 124 4.53 17.25 -7.35
CA THR A 124 4.22 18.68 -7.21
C THR A 124 3.01 19.14 -8.03
N ASP A 125 2.59 18.37 -9.03
CA ASP A 125 1.40 18.68 -9.83
C ASP A 125 0.09 18.28 -9.14
N ILE A 126 0.16 17.62 -8.00
CA ILE A 126 -1.01 17.30 -7.17
C ILE A 126 -1.52 18.59 -6.53
N THR A 127 -2.79 18.89 -6.75
CA THR A 127 -3.44 20.12 -6.26
C THR A 127 -4.51 19.88 -5.20
N CYS A 128 -4.91 18.63 -4.98
CA CYS A 128 -5.89 18.28 -3.97
C CYS A 128 -5.21 17.85 -2.65
N PRO A 129 -5.89 18.03 -1.50
CA PRO A 129 -5.36 17.58 -0.21
C PRO A 129 -5.20 16.06 -0.17
N ILE A 130 -4.20 15.60 0.58
CA ILE A 130 -3.85 14.19 0.70
C ILE A 130 -4.07 13.70 2.13
N PHE A 131 -4.69 12.52 2.27
CA PHE A 131 -4.69 11.72 3.50
C PHE A 131 -3.73 10.54 3.28
N CYS A 132 -2.65 10.50 4.03
CA CYS A 132 -1.60 9.49 3.84
C CYS A 132 -1.47 8.62 5.09
N VAL A 133 -1.71 7.32 4.96
CA VAL A 133 -1.60 6.35 6.05
C VAL A 133 -0.34 5.53 5.87
N ALA A 134 0.47 5.47 6.90
CA ALA A 134 1.60 4.55 7.02
C ALA A 134 1.42 3.64 8.25
N THR A 135 2.20 2.57 8.33
CA THR A 135 2.16 1.66 9.47
C THR A 135 3.53 1.55 10.16
N LEU A 136 3.52 1.58 11.49
CA LEU A 136 4.73 1.74 12.32
C LEU A 136 5.76 0.62 12.12
N ARG A 137 5.28 -0.60 11.88
CA ARG A 137 6.11 -1.81 11.71
C ARG A 137 6.04 -2.34 10.29
N ASP A 138 5.99 -1.46 9.32
CA ASP A 138 5.96 -1.81 7.91
C ASP A 138 7.37 -2.15 7.40
N HIS A 139 7.54 -3.36 6.90
CA HIS A 139 8.78 -3.84 6.29
C HIS A 139 8.72 -3.83 4.75
N VAL A 140 7.54 -3.53 4.18
CA VAL A 140 7.31 -3.44 2.73
C VAL A 140 7.38 -1.98 2.26
N ALA A 141 6.67 -1.09 2.97
CA ALA A 141 6.67 0.35 2.74
C ALA A 141 7.04 1.08 4.03
N PRO A 142 8.32 1.18 4.39
CA PRO A 142 8.76 1.79 5.65
C PRO A 142 8.16 3.18 5.83
N TRP A 143 7.54 3.42 6.97
CA TRP A 143 6.78 4.66 7.19
C TRP A 143 7.61 5.94 7.01
N ARG A 144 8.94 5.89 7.28
CA ARG A 144 9.84 7.02 7.03
C ARG A 144 9.96 7.33 5.55
N SER A 145 9.95 6.30 4.69
CA SER A 145 9.89 6.50 3.23
C SER A 145 8.54 7.03 2.78
N VAL A 146 7.44 6.53 3.34
CA VAL A 146 6.10 7.07 3.07
C VAL A 146 5.99 8.54 3.51
N HIS A 147 6.60 8.90 4.64
CA HIS A 147 6.63 10.27 5.17
C HIS A 147 7.36 11.27 4.24
N LYS A 148 8.26 10.80 3.36
CA LYS A 148 8.94 11.66 2.37
C LYS A 148 7.98 12.34 1.40
N LEU A 149 6.72 11.89 1.30
CA LEU A 149 5.67 12.59 0.56
C LEU A 149 5.58 14.08 0.96
N HIS A 150 5.86 14.41 2.21
CA HIS A 150 5.91 15.80 2.69
C HIS A 150 6.95 16.68 2.00
N LEU A 151 7.98 16.09 1.38
CA LEU A 151 9.01 16.77 0.62
C LEU A 151 8.70 16.88 -0.87
N LEU A 152 7.72 16.09 -1.35
CA LEU A 152 7.46 15.87 -2.77
C LEU A 152 6.14 16.49 -3.24
N ALA A 153 5.19 16.74 -2.32
CA ALA A 153 3.90 17.31 -2.65
C ALA A 153 3.67 18.61 -1.86
N ASP A 154 3.22 19.64 -2.57
CA ASP A 154 2.98 20.97 -2.02
C ASP A 154 1.49 21.24 -1.84
N VAL A 155 0.85 20.40 -1.04
CA VAL A 155 -0.57 20.46 -0.67
C VAL A 155 -0.75 20.15 0.81
N PRO A 156 -1.92 20.42 1.40
CA PRO A 156 -2.22 19.96 2.75
C PRO A 156 -2.12 18.42 2.83
N ILE A 157 -1.30 17.90 3.74
CA ILE A 157 -1.11 16.48 3.96
C ILE A 157 -1.51 16.13 5.39
N THR A 158 -2.55 15.35 5.54
CA THR A 158 -2.88 14.67 6.81
C THR A 158 -2.14 13.34 6.82
N PHE A 159 -1.04 13.28 7.57
CA PHE A 159 -0.26 12.06 7.71
C PHE A 159 -0.68 11.33 8.97
N LEU A 160 -0.97 10.04 8.83
CA LEU A 160 -1.41 9.16 9.89
C LEU A 160 -0.50 7.93 9.97
N LEU A 161 0.01 7.66 11.18
CA LEU A 161 0.84 6.51 11.47
C LEU A 161 0.08 5.53 12.36
N SER A 162 -0.39 4.43 11.77
CA SER A 162 -1.12 3.37 12.48
C SER A 162 -0.17 2.39 13.16
N SER A 163 -0.54 1.91 14.34
CA SER A 163 0.15 0.79 14.97
C SER A 163 -0.03 -0.50 14.15
N GLY A 164 0.97 -1.36 14.11
CA GLY A 164 0.91 -2.62 13.37
C GLY A 164 1.89 -2.69 12.20
N GLY A 165 1.78 -3.73 11.40
CA GLY A 165 2.55 -3.96 10.18
C GLY A 165 1.73 -3.67 8.93
N HIS A 166 2.30 -3.92 7.76
CA HIS A 166 1.77 -3.56 6.44
C HIS A 166 0.27 -3.83 6.26
N ASN A 167 -0.18 -5.06 6.45
CA ASN A 167 -1.59 -5.43 6.27
C ASN A 167 -2.44 -5.06 7.49
N VAL A 168 -2.02 -5.48 8.68
CA VAL A 168 -2.80 -5.37 9.93
C VAL A 168 -2.92 -3.92 10.42
N GLY A 169 -1.96 -3.04 10.07
CA GLY A 169 -2.02 -1.62 10.37
C GLY A 169 -3.04 -0.88 9.49
N ILE A 170 -3.22 -1.34 8.24
CA ILE A 170 -4.21 -0.79 7.29
C ILE A 170 -5.58 -1.39 7.55
N VAL A 171 -5.71 -2.72 7.61
CA VAL A 171 -6.95 -3.43 7.98
C VAL A 171 -7.10 -3.37 9.49
N ASN A 172 -7.68 -2.30 9.97
CA ASN A 172 -7.77 -1.96 11.38
C ASN A 172 -9.19 -1.49 11.74
N PRO A 173 -10.20 -2.40 11.69
CA PRO A 173 -11.59 -2.02 11.96
C PRO A 173 -11.79 -1.54 13.39
N PRO A 174 -12.80 -0.70 13.65
CA PRO A 174 -13.19 -0.31 15.00
C PRO A 174 -13.51 -1.51 15.89
N GLY A 175 -13.25 -1.38 17.20
CA GLY A 175 -13.54 -2.42 18.20
C GLY A 175 -12.40 -3.42 18.44
N VAL A 176 -11.31 -3.36 17.69
CA VAL A 176 -10.13 -4.21 17.94
C VAL A 176 -9.26 -3.58 19.03
N ALA A 177 -9.09 -4.30 20.15
CA ALA A 177 -8.27 -3.85 21.27
C ALA A 177 -6.78 -3.76 20.93
N GLY A 178 -6.04 -2.88 21.64
CA GLY A 178 -4.59 -2.72 21.52
C GLY A 178 -4.14 -2.04 20.21
N ARG A 179 -5.04 -1.33 19.52
CA ARG A 179 -4.74 -0.49 18.37
C ARG A 179 -4.56 0.95 18.81
N SER A 180 -3.70 1.65 18.10
CA SER A 180 -3.49 3.08 18.27
C SER A 180 -2.98 3.71 16.99
N TYR A 181 -3.05 5.02 16.87
CA TYR A 181 -2.49 5.78 15.76
C TYR A 181 -2.06 7.17 16.21
N GLN A 182 -1.18 7.77 15.43
CA GLN A 182 -0.83 9.19 15.54
C GLN A 182 -1.25 9.88 14.24
N VAL A 183 -1.73 11.12 14.35
CA VAL A 183 -2.14 11.89 13.17
C VAL A 183 -1.77 13.36 13.34
N LEU A 184 -1.28 13.96 12.27
CA LEU A 184 -0.97 15.38 12.20
C LEU A 184 -1.13 15.88 10.77
N THR A 185 -1.79 17.02 10.61
CA THR A 185 -1.93 17.68 9.32
C THR A 185 -0.88 18.77 9.15
N ARG A 186 -0.11 18.69 8.08
CA ARG A 186 0.72 19.81 7.58
C ARG A 186 -0.13 20.62 6.60
N PRO A 187 -0.43 21.90 6.86
CA PRO A 187 -1.07 22.77 5.87
C PRO A 187 -0.13 23.00 4.67
N HIS A 188 -0.65 23.58 3.59
CA HIS A 188 0.08 23.85 2.34
C HIS A 188 1.44 24.57 2.58
N ASP A 189 1.43 25.64 3.36
CA ASP A 189 2.60 26.45 3.72
C ASP A 189 3.23 26.04 5.06
N GLY A 190 2.82 24.89 5.61
CA GLY A 190 3.28 24.38 6.90
C GLY A 190 4.73 23.92 6.87
N ARG A 191 5.44 24.19 7.97
CA ARG A 191 6.83 23.74 8.13
C ARG A 191 6.91 22.21 8.04
N TYR A 192 7.89 21.73 7.28
CA TYR A 192 8.27 20.32 7.30
C TYR A 192 8.81 19.93 8.68
N LEU A 193 8.35 18.81 9.20
CA LEU A 193 8.91 18.13 10.35
C LEU A 193 9.58 16.85 9.85
N ASP A 194 10.82 16.61 10.26
CA ASP A 194 11.45 15.31 10.02
C ASP A 194 10.70 14.20 10.77
N PRO A 195 10.89 12.92 10.42
CA PRO A 195 10.15 11.81 11.02
C PRO A 195 10.18 11.78 12.55
N GLU A 196 11.31 12.08 13.18
CA GLU A 196 11.47 12.05 14.64
C GLU A 196 10.78 13.25 15.30
N ALA A 197 10.85 14.42 14.70
CA ALA A 197 10.14 15.61 15.14
C ALA A 197 8.62 15.42 14.96
N TRP A 198 8.20 14.79 13.85
CA TRP A 198 6.80 14.46 13.61
C TRP A 198 6.25 13.50 14.66
N LEU A 199 6.95 12.40 14.99
CA LEU A 199 6.55 11.45 16.05
C LEU A 199 6.34 12.11 17.40
N LYS A 200 7.15 13.13 17.73
CA LYS A 200 7.05 13.87 18.99
C LYS A 200 5.87 14.85 18.98
N ALA A 201 5.54 15.41 17.83
CA ALA A 201 4.51 16.44 17.69
C ALA A 201 3.12 15.86 17.48
N ALA A 202 3.00 14.72 16.80
CA ALA A 202 1.74 14.12 16.44
C ALA A 202 1.06 13.49 17.68
N PRO A 203 -0.19 13.88 18.02
CA PRO A 203 -0.92 13.28 19.13
C PRO A 203 -1.22 11.81 18.89
N THR A 204 -1.20 11.02 19.97
CA THR A 204 -1.56 9.60 19.96
C THR A 204 -3.02 9.43 20.32
N HIS A 205 -3.71 8.57 19.58
CA HIS A 205 -5.10 8.18 19.79
C HIS A 205 -5.20 6.66 19.91
N ASP A 206 -6.08 6.19 20.78
CA ASP A 206 -6.37 4.77 20.93
C ASP A 206 -7.43 4.32 19.93
N GLY A 207 -7.33 3.06 19.49
CA GLY A 207 -8.31 2.41 18.63
C GLY A 207 -7.98 2.46 17.13
N SER A 208 -9.03 2.34 16.33
CA SER A 208 -8.96 2.34 14.88
C SER A 208 -8.79 3.74 14.31
N TRP A 209 -7.97 3.88 13.27
CA TRP A 209 -7.81 5.11 12.50
C TRP A 209 -8.92 5.34 11.47
N TRP A 210 -9.76 4.35 11.17
CA TRP A 210 -10.80 4.46 10.16
C TRP A 210 -11.83 5.57 10.42
N PRO A 211 -12.29 5.80 11.68
CA PRO A 211 -13.16 6.94 11.96
C PRO A 211 -12.54 8.30 11.62
N GLU A 212 -11.23 8.48 11.85
CA GLU A 212 -10.51 9.71 11.49
C GLU A 212 -10.51 9.92 9.97
N TRP A 213 -10.22 8.87 9.20
CA TRP A 213 -10.25 8.91 7.75
C TRP A 213 -11.66 9.16 7.20
N THR A 214 -12.69 8.51 7.77
CA THR A 214 -14.08 8.72 7.38
C THR A 214 -14.49 10.18 7.60
N ALA A 215 -14.20 10.75 8.77
CA ALA A 215 -14.49 12.16 9.05
C ALA A 215 -13.74 13.11 8.10
N TRP A 216 -12.49 12.78 7.74
CA TRP A 216 -11.71 13.55 6.78
C TRP A 216 -12.31 13.51 5.38
N LEU A 217 -12.84 12.36 4.94
CA LEU A 217 -13.55 12.19 3.66
C LEU A 217 -14.89 12.93 3.67
N ASP A 218 -15.68 12.77 4.72
CA ASP A 218 -17.00 13.41 4.85
C ASP A 218 -16.89 14.94 4.75
N ALA A 219 -15.87 15.52 5.37
CA ALA A 219 -15.60 16.96 5.29
C ALA A 219 -15.27 17.46 3.86
N ARG A 220 -14.98 16.54 2.92
CA ARG A 220 -14.61 16.81 1.51
C ARG A 220 -15.59 16.21 0.52
N SER A 221 -16.61 15.55 1.00
CA SER A 221 -17.69 14.99 0.20
C SER A 221 -18.90 15.92 0.23
N GLY A 222 -19.67 15.92 -0.85
CA GLY A 222 -20.98 16.57 -0.86
C GLY A 222 -22.03 15.67 -0.21
N GLU A 223 -23.24 16.22 -0.06
CA GLU A 223 -24.39 15.42 0.35
C GLU A 223 -24.66 14.29 -0.66
N PRO A 224 -25.09 13.10 -0.18
CA PRO A 224 -25.45 12.01 -1.07
C PRO A 224 -26.54 12.43 -2.07
N THR A 225 -26.22 12.38 -3.35
CA THR A 225 -27.14 12.81 -4.42
C THR A 225 -27.88 11.67 -5.07
N ALA A 226 -27.44 10.43 -4.88
CA ALA A 226 -28.04 9.25 -5.45
C ALA A 226 -27.82 8.02 -4.52
N ALA A 227 -28.72 7.04 -4.61
CA ALA A 227 -28.48 5.75 -4.01
C ALA A 227 -27.26 5.06 -4.66
N PRO A 228 -26.57 4.13 -3.97
CA PRO A 228 -25.52 3.34 -4.58
C PRO A 228 -26.03 2.69 -5.89
N PRO A 229 -25.25 2.79 -7.00
CA PRO A 229 -25.69 2.21 -8.25
C PRO A 229 -25.78 0.68 -8.14
N PRO A 230 -26.69 0.03 -8.90
CA PRO A 230 -26.70 -1.42 -8.99
C PRO A 230 -25.40 -1.92 -9.60
N MET A 231 -25.02 -3.15 -9.27
CA MET A 231 -23.84 -3.79 -9.85
C MET A 231 -24.02 -4.00 -11.36
N GLY A 232 -23.00 -3.68 -12.12
CA GLY A 232 -23.03 -3.72 -13.59
C GLY A 232 -23.83 -2.57 -14.23
N ASN A 233 -23.95 -2.62 -15.55
CA ASN A 233 -24.78 -1.70 -16.34
C ASN A 233 -25.53 -2.46 -17.42
N ILE A 234 -26.70 -3.00 -17.07
CA ILE A 234 -27.51 -3.84 -17.95
C ILE A 234 -27.93 -3.08 -19.22
N ALA A 235 -28.22 -1.79 -19.10
CA ALA A 235 -28.61 -0.96 -20.25
C ALA A 235 -27.48 -0.79 -21.28
N ALA A 236 -26.21 -0.87 -20.84
CA ALA A 236 -25.04 -0.87 -21.71
C ALA A 236 -24.57 -2.28 -22.12
N GLY A 237 -25.34 -3.32 -21.81
CA GLY A 237 -24.97 -4.72 -22.09
C GLY A 237 -23.92 -5.31 -21.13
N ILE A 238 -23.63 -4.61 -20.02
CA ILE A 238 -22.62 -5.01 -19.02
C ILE A 238 -23.36 -5.52 -17.76
N ALA A 239 -23.87 -6.74 -17.82
CA ALA A 239 -24.49 -7.38 -16.67
C ALA A 239 -23.43 -7.95 -15.70
N PRO A 240 -23.74 -8.08 -14.39
CA PRO A 240 -22.93 -8.84 -13.46
C PRO A 240 -22.76 -10.28 -13.95
N LEU A 241 -21.55 -10.80 -13.98
CA LEU A 241 -21.26 -12.15 -14.47
C LEU A 241 -21.53 -13.21 -13.40
N CYS A 242 -21.20 -12.91 -12.14
CA CYS A 242 -21.37 -13.80 -11.00
C CYS A 242 -21.32 -13.00 -9.70
N GLN A 243 -21.61 -13.65 -8.59
CA GLN A 243 -21.42 -13.08 -7.24
C GLN A 243 -19.94 -12.89 -6.93
N ALA A 244 -19.60 -11.90 -6.09
CA ALA A 244 -18.26 -11.75 -5.57
C ALA A 244 -17.87 -12.98 -4.70
N PRO A 245 -16.60 -13.40 -4.69
CA PRO A 245 -15.42 -12.80 -5.35
C PRO A 245 -15.22 -13.19 -6.82
N GLY A 246 -16.18 -13.89 -7.44
CA GLY A 246 -16.09 -14.39 -8.80
C GLY A 246 -15.29 -15.69 -8.91
N THR A 247 -14.87 -16.03 -10.14
CA THR A 247 -14.14 -17.27 -10.42
C THR A 247 -12.62 -17.05 -10.56
N TYR A 248 -12.16 -15.80 -10.58
CA TYR A 248 -10.74 -15.49 -10.74
C TYR A 248 -9.85 -16.11 -9.64
N VAL A 249 -10.35 -16.12 -8.40
CA VAL A 249 -9.65 -16.69 -7.23
C VAL A 249 -9.44 -18.21 -7.33
N LEU A 250 -10.14 -18.88 -8.25
CA LEU A 250 -10.02 -20.32 -8.50
C LEU A 250 -9.03 -20.65 -9.63
N GLN A 251 -8.46 -19.64 -10.29
CA GLN A 251 -7.46 -19.86 -11.35
C GLN A 251 -6.11 -20.20 -10.72
N THR A 252 -5.57 -21.35 -11.08
CA THR A 252 -4.25 -21.85 -10.67
C THR A 252 -3.20 -21.59 -11.74
#